data_e753334d5c3a2947efac79e6560b0ba9
#
_entry.id   e753334d5c3a2947efac79e6560b0ba9
#
_cell.length_a   1.000
_cell.length_b   1.000
_cell.length_c   1.000
_cell.angle_alpha   90.00
_cell.angle_beta   90.00
_cell.angle_gamma   90.00
#
_symmetry.space_group_name_H-M   'P 1'
#
loop_
_entity.id
_entity.type
_entity.pdbx_description
1 polymer ?
#
loop_
_entity_poly.entity_id
_entity_poly.type
_entity_poly.pdbx_seq_one_letter_code
_entity_poly.pdbx_strand_id
1 'polypeptide(L)'
;MKKIILLLMLVMSVSVANAWIKHCDEAVVILASEHLSPKAKGVFDKYLGAKYSDDVQYLYALEKSGKAKHSEEIHYLHLNKKLQPKAKKNDAYGEILKALDVVSKHESASPAEVTYALRTIINLMCDMHTMANVRIANVPLSFDDFTFQTCASEIGKKKDTIAKAKWSKKWRNYCNYPAGFSAKYRAYDFKIYLGDLFAEYSKGNLTDWAVESGKLAAHYLDMCKPENIFSFSDFRNMDDFNYEQMVKASCRLAKLINETVK
;
A
#
# COMPACT_ATOMS: atom_id res chain seq x y z
N MET A 1 -3.38 -43.38 -11.13
CA MET A 1 -3.73 -42.57 -9.95
C MET A 1 -2.59 -41.66 -9.45
N LYS A 2 -1.31 -41.86 -9.80
CA LYS A 2 -0.18 -40.99 -9.35
C LYS A 2 -0.01 -39.67 -10.15
N LYS A 3 -0.67 -39.49 -11.30
CA LYS A 3 -0.55 -38.28 -12.15
C LYS A 3 -1.58 -37.19 -11.81
N ILE A 4 -2.62 -37.48 -11.03
CA ILE A 4 -3.65 -36.51 -10.64
C ILE A 4 -3.22 -35.72 -9.38
N ILE A 5 -2.36 -36.28 -8.55
CA ILE A 5 -1.87 -35.64 -7.32
C ILE A 5 -0.86 -34.53 -7.64
N LEU A 6 -0.16 -34.60 -8.76
CA LEU A 6 0.82 -33.57 -9.15
C LEU A 6 0.18 -32.28 -9.70
N LEU A 7 -1.06 -32.37 -10.19
CA LEU A 7 -1.78 -31.20 -10.72
C LEU A 7 -2.48 -30.37 -9.62
N LEU A 8 -2.71 -30.96 -8.46
CA LEU A 8 -3.33 -30.30 -7.30
C LEU A 8 -2.34 -29.54 -6.40
N MET A 9 -1.03 -29.75 -6.59
CA MET A 9 0.01 -29.01 -5.85
C MET A 9 0.50 -27.75 -6.56
N LEU A 10 0.03 -27.43 -7.75
CA LEU A 10 0.43 -26.23 -8.49
C LEU A 10 -0.57 -25.07 -8.36
N VAL A 11 -1.56 -25.19 -7.45
CA VAL A 11 -2.25 -24.02 -6.92
C VAL A 11 -1.41 -23.47 -5.77
N MET A 12 -0.17 -23.14 -6.07
CA MET A 12 0.63 -22.32 -5.19
C MET A 12 -0.04 -20.96 -5.11
N SER A 13 -0.53 -20.67 -3.92
CA SER A 13 -0.84 -19.36 -3.40
C SER A 13 -0.03 -18.27 -4.11
N VAL A 14 -0.62 -17.64 -5.11
CA VAL A 14 -0.23 -16.30 -5.52
C VAL A 14 -0.50 -15.48 -4.27
N SER A 15 0.54 -15.22 -3.49
CA SER A 15 0.49 -14.28 -2.39
C SER A 15 0.44 -12.91 -3.04
N VAL A 16 -0.76 -12.48 -3.43
CA VAL A 16 -0.98 -11.14 -3.92
C VAL A 16 -0.51 -10.20 -2.84
N ALA A 17 0.52 -9.42 -3.12
CA ALA A 17 1.08 -8.43 -2.21
C ALA A 17 0.10 -7.28 -2.09
N ASN A 18 -0.90 -7.39 -1.23
CA ASN A 18 -1.78 -6.27 -0.90
C ASN A 18 -0.99 -5.25 -0.06
N ALA A 19 -1.19 -3.95 -0.29
CA ALA A 19 -0.59 -2.87 0.50
C ALA A 19 -0.91 -3.06 1.98
N TRP A 20 -2.15 -2.83 2.31
CA TRP A 20 -2.72 -3.10 3.63
C TRP A 20 -3.93 -4.05 3.47
N ILE A 21 -4.67 -4.24 4.54
CA ILE A 21 -5.95 -4.93 4.43
C ILE A 21 -6.98 -4.00 3.77
N LYS A 22 -7.93 -4.59 3.07
CA LYS A 22 -8.96 -3.88 2.30
C LYS A 22 -9.60 -2.70 3.06
N HIS A 23 -9.92 -2.86 4.33
CA HIS A 23 -10.56 -1.80 5.12
C HIS A 23 -9.65 -0.59 5.39
N CYS A 24 -8.33 -0.79 5.44
CA CYS A 24 -7.37 0.30 5.56
C CYS A 24 -7.26 1.06 4.24
N ASP A 25 -7.14 0.35 3.13
CA ASP A 25 -7.13 0.97 1.80
C ASP A 25 -8.42 1.76 1.53
N GLU A 26 -9.57 1.20 1.90
CA GLU A 26 -10.87 1.89 1.83
C GLU A 26 -10.87 3.16 2.69
N ALA A 27 -10.33 3.11 3.91
CA ALA A 27 -10.26 4.26 4.80
C ALA A 27 -9.37 5.37 4.24
N VAL A 28 -8.24 4.99 3.61
CA VAL A 28 -7.35 5.93 2.89
C VAL A 28 -8.12 6.70 1.83
N VAL A 29 -8.91 6.02 1.01
CA VAL A 29 -9.67 6.68 -0.07
C VAL A 29 -10.83 7.51 0.48
N ILE A 30 -11.53 7.05 1.51
CA ILE A 30 -12.60 7.82 2.16
C ILE A 30 -12.05 9.13 2.69
N LEU A 31 -10.96 9.11 3.47
CA LEU A 31 -10.34 10.33 4.00
C LEU A 31 -9.82 11.23 2.86
N ALA A 32 -9.17 10.66 1.84
CA ALA A 32 -8.72 11.43 0.68
C ALA A 32 -9.87 12.16 -0.01
N SER A 33 -11.03 11.50 -0.16
CA SER A 33 -12.20 12.08 -0.83
C SER A 33 -12.79 13.30 -0.11
N GLU A 34 -12.60 13.41 1.20
CA GLU A 34 -13.02 14.58 2.00
C GLU A 34 -12.15 15.82 1.73
N HIS A 35 -10.95 15.62 1.19
CA HIS A 35 -9.98 16.68 0.89
C HIS A 35 -9.84 16.98 -0.61
N LEU A 36 -10.70 16.39 -1.45
CA LEU A 36 -10.74 16.73 -2.86
C LEU A 36 -11.37 18.11 -3.08
N SER A 37 -10.80 18.89 -4.01
CA SER A 37 -11.43 20.11 -4.50
C SER A 37 -12.75 19.78 -5.19
N PRO A 38 -13.70 20.73 -5.31
CA PRO A 38 -14.98 20.47 -5.99
C PRO A 38 -14.80 19.91 -7.41
N LYS A 39 -13.80 20.39 -8.16
CA LYS A 39 -13.50 19.91 -9.52
C LYS A 39 -12.96 18.48 -9.50
N ALA A 40 -11.98 18.20 -8.66
CA ALA A 40 -11.42 16.86 -8.49
C ALA A 40 -12.48 15.86 -7.99
N LYS A 41 -13.32 16.27 -7.05
CA LYS A 41 -14.46 15.47 -6.55
C LYS A 41 -15.44 15.15 -7.67
N GLY A 42 -15.77 16.13 -8.52
CA GLY A 42 -16.63 15.91 -9.68
C GLY A 42 -16.08 14.88 -10.66
N VAL A 43 -14.75 14.87 -10.89
CA VAL A 43 -14.08 13.86 -11.72
C VAL A 43 -14.14 12.48 -11.05
N PHE A 44 -13.84 12.41 -9.77
CA PHE A 44 -13.96 11.16 -9.00
C PHE A 44 -15.36 10.57 -9.09
N ASP A 45 -16.38 11.36 -8.79
CA ASP A 45 -17.78 10.92 -8.80
C ASP A 45 -18.24 10.50 -10.19
N LYS A 46 -17.80 11.22 -11.24
CA LYS A 46 -18.15 10.89 -12.62
C LYS A 46 -17.62 9.54 -13.08
N TYR A 47 -16.37 9.20 -12.74
CA TYR A 47 -15.70 8.03 -13.28
C TYR A 47 -15.66 6.82 -12.34
N LEU A 48 -15.72 7.02 -11.02
CA LEU A 48 -15.71 5.94 -10.02
C LEU A 48 -17.08 5.73 -9.37
N GLY A 49 -17.99 6.72 -9.46
CA GLY A 49 -19.26 6.70 -8.76
C GLY A 49 -19.12 7.01 -7.27
N ALA A 50 -20.22 6.83 -6.52
CA ALA A 50 -20.26 7.19 -5.09
C ALA A 50 -19.60 6.16 -4.15
N LYS A 51 -19.10 5.06 -4.66
CA LYS A 51 -18.54 3.95 -3.86
C LYS A 51 -17.09 3.63 -4.25
N TYR A 52 -16.23 4.65 -4.22
CA TYR A 52 -14.81 4.43 -4.57
C TYR A 52 -14.07 3.48 -3.64
N SER A 53 -14.62 3.16 -2.48
CA SER A 53 -14.08 2.12 -1.61
C SER A 53 -14.04 0.73 -2.25
N ASP A 54 -14.92 0.48 -3.23
CA ASP A 54 -14.92 -0.81 -3.95
C ASP A 54 -13.76 -0.91 -4.95
N ASP A 55 -13.12 0.21 -5.28
CA ASP A 55 -12.06 0.30 -6.28
C ASP A 55 -10.63 0.11 -5.71
N VAL A 56 -10.50 0.08 -4.38
CA VAL A 56 -9.19 0.04 -3.68
C VAL A 56 -8.37 -1.22 -3.92
N GLN A 57 -8.99 -2.29 -4.36
CA GLN A 57 -8.31 -3.55 -4.69
C GLN A 57 -8.60 -3.99 -6.13
N TYR A 58 -8.90 -3.03 -7.00
CA TYR A 58 -9.26 -3.32 -8.37
C TYR A 58 -8.17 -4.04 -9.15
N LEU A 59 -6.92 -3.60 -9.02
CA LEU A 59 -5.78 -4.22 -9.72
C LEU A 59 -5.58 -5.66 -9.26
N TYR A 60 -5.61 -5.91 -7.97
CA TYR A 60 -5.54 -7.25 -7.39
C TYR A 60 -6.69 -8.16 -7.82
N ALA A 61 -7.89 -7.59 -7.94
CA ALA A 61 -9.04 -8.35 -8.42
C ALA A 61 -8.89 -8.76 -9.89
N LEU A 62 -8.28 -7.91 -10.73
CA LEU A 62 -7.95 -8.24 -12.11
C LEU A 62 -6.93 -9.37 -12.19
N GLU A 63 -5.87 -9.32 -11.38
CA GLU A 63 -4.84 -10.36 -11.30
C GLU A 63 -5.44 -11.69 -10.89
N LYS A 64 -6.18 -11.70 -9.78
CA LYS A 64 -6.83 -12.89 -9.26
C LYS A 64 -7.80 -13.53 -10.25
N SER A 65 -8.44 -12.73 -11.08
CA SER A 65 -9.35 -13.22 -12.14
C SER A 65 -8.66 -13.61 -13.44
N GLY A 66 -7.34 -13.44 -13.55
CA GLY A 66 -6.57 -13.68 -14.77
C GLY A 66 -6.85 -12.66 -15.88
N LYS A 67 -7.48 -11.52 -15.57
CA LYS A 67 -7.82 -10.47 -16.53
C LYS A 67 -6.83 -9.31 -16.53
N ALA A 68 -5.81 -9.35 -15.66
CA ALA A 68 -4.79 -8.32 -15.60
C ALA A 68 -3.98 -8.28 -16.91
N LYS A 69 -3.77 -7.06 -17.41
CA LYS A 69 -2.86 -6.77 -18.54
C LYS A 69 -1.51 -6.24 -18.07
N HIS A 70 -1.29 -6.20 -16.77
CA HIS A 70 -0.07 -5.77 -16.11
C HIS A 70 0.56 -6.96 -15.35
N SER A 71 1.82 -6.82 -14.98
CA SER A 71 2.51 -7.77 -14.11
C SER A 71 2.37 -7.36 -12.65
N GLU A 72 2.58 -8.29 -11.71
CA GLU A 72 2.60 -8.00 -10.26
C GLU A 72 3.66 -6.95 -9.87
N GLU A 73 4.66 -6.72 -10.73
CA GLU A 73 5.71 -5.71 -10.51
C GLU A 73 5.16 -4.28 -10.35
N ILE A 74 3.96 -3.98 -10.86
CA ILE A 74 3.36 -2.66 -10.71
C ILE A 74 3.07 -2.30 -9.24
N HIS A 75 2.91 -3.29 -8.37
CA HIS A 75 2.66 -3.09 -6.95
C HIS A 75 3.92 -2.71 -6.16
N TYR A 76 5.11 -2.83 -6.76
CA TYR A 76 6.36 -2.57 -6.08
C TYR A 76 6.95 -1.21 -6.46
N LEU A 77 7.41 -0.48 -5.44
CA LEU A 77 8.21 0.72 -5.60
C LEU A 77 9.69 0.34 -5.73
N HIS A 78 10.26 0.49 -6.92
CA HIS A 78 11.66 0.20 -7.16
C HIS A 78 12.54 1.43 -6.96
N LEU A 79 13.49 1.34 -6.05
CA LEU A 79 14.44 2.41 -5.72
C LEU A 79 15.87 1.98 -6.03
N ASN A 80 16.69 2.94 -6.47
CA ASN A 80 18.12 2.73 -6.63
C ASN A 80 18.85 2.72 -5.26
N LYS A 81 20.16 2.50 -5.25
CA LYS A 81 21.00 2.51 -4.03
C LYS A 81 20.95 3.84 -3.25
N LYS A 82 20.58 4.95 -3.90
CA LYS A 82 20.44 6.28 -3.29
C LYS A 82 19.00 6.54 -2.87
N LEU A 83 18.15 5.52 -2.83
CA LEU A 83 16.73 5.57 -2.51
C LEU A 83 15.92 6.49 -3.45
N GLN A 84 16.41 6.71 -4.67
CA GLN A 84 15.69 7.49 -5.67
C GLN A 84 14.83 6.58 -6.53
N PRO A 85 13.55 6.94 -6.79
CA PRO A 85 12.74 6.21 -7.74
C PRO A 85 13.34 6.36 -9.12
N LYS A 86 13.29 5.28 -9.89
CA LYS A 86 13.60 5.29 -11.29
C LYS A 86 12.43 4.64 -11.98
N ALA A 87 11.63 5.43 -12.68
CA ALA A 87 10.50 4.92 -13.42
C ALA A 87 10.99 3.76 -14.30
N LYS A 88 10.61 2.57 -13.90
CA LYS A 88 10.79 1.35 -14.68
C LYS A 88 9.50 1.10 -15.46
N LYS A 89 9.62 0.37 -16.53
CA LYS A 89 8.44 -0.19 -17.16
C LYS A 89 7.77 -1.11 -16.14
N ASN A 90 6.53 -0.79 -15.78
CA ASN A 90 5.68 -1.58 -14.86
C ASN A 90 6.15 -1.60 -13.39
N ASP A 91 6.50 -0.46 -12.80
CA ASP A 91 6.60 -0.30 -11.35
C ASP A 91 5.57 0.72 -10.83
N ALA A 92 5.34 0.74 -9.51
CA ALA A 92 4.31 1.60 -8.91
C ALA A 92 4.51 3.08 -9.26
N TYR A 93 5.72 3.57 -9.17
CA TYR A 93 6.04 4.97 -9.46
C TYR A 93 5.77 5.32 -10.94
N GLY A 94 6.25 4.51 -11.86
CA GLY A 94 6.06 4.73 -13.30
C GLY A 94 4.59 4.62 -13.73
N GLU A 95 3.84 3.68 -13.17
CA GLU A 95 2.42 3.50 -13.49
C GLU A 95 1.56 4.62 -12.92
N ILE A 96 1.87 5.15 -11.73
CA ILE A 96 1.20 6.35 -11.21
C ILE A 96 1.43 7.54 -12.15
N LEU A 97 2.65 7.78 -12.61
CA LEU A 97 2.93 8.88 -13.55
C LEU A 97 2.13 8.75 -14.85
N LYS A 98 2.04 7.56 -15.43
CA LYS A 98 1.23 7.30 -16.63
C LYS A 98 -0.27 7.55 -16.37
N ALA A 99 -0.75 7.07 -15.24
CA ALA A 99 -2.15 7.24 -14.86
C ALA A 99 -2.51 8.72 -14.63
N LEU A 100 -1.61 9.50 -14.04
CA LEU A 100 -1.78 10.95 -13.89
C LEU A 100 -1.86 11.68 -15.24
N ASP A 101 -1.05 11.27 -16.24
CA ASP A 101 -1.13 11.84 -17.58
C ASP A 101 -2.51 11.58 -18.21
N VAL A 102 -3.08 10.38 -18.05
CA VAL A 102 -4.44 10.06 -18.52
C VAL A 102 -5.49 10.91 -17.78
N VAL A 103 -5.41 11.01 -16.44
CA VAL A 103 -6.37 11.80 -15.64
C VAL A 103 -6.28 13.28 -15.97
N SER A 104 -5.10 13.81 -16.25
CA SER A 104 -4.95 15.21 -16.65
C SER A 104 -5.68 15.54 -17.96
N LYS A 105 -5.91 14.54 -18.80
CA LYS A 105 -6.61 14.60 -20.10
C LYS A 105 -8.02 14.01 -20.03
N HIS A 106 -8.63 13.98 -18.85
CA HIS A 106 -9.89 13.29 -18.58
C HIS A 106 -11.07 13.74 -19.46
N GLU A 107 -11.03 14.94 -20.02
CA GLU A 107 -12.06 15.45 -20.93
C GLU A 107 -11.94 14.86 -22.35
N SER A 108 -10.74 14.48 -22.77
CA SER A 108 -10.44 13.95 -24.11
C SER A 108 -10.16 12.44 -24.14
N ALA A 109 -9.80 11.87 -23.01
CA ALA A 109 -9.60 10.43 -22.87
C ALA A 109 -10.94 9.68 -22.79
N SER A 110 -10.94 8.39 -23.13
CA SER A 110 -12.15 7.59 -22.99
C SER A 110 -12.53 7.40 -21.52
N PRO A 111 -13.83 7.32 -21.18
CA PRO A 111 -14.25 7.08 -19.80
C PRO A 111 -13.64 5.84 -19.16
N ALA A 112 -13.43 4.78 -19.94
CA ALA A 112 -12.83 3.54 -19.47
C ALA A 112 -11.35 3.72 -19.10
N GLU A 113 -10.58 4.50 -19.89
CA GLU A 113 -9.18 4.81 -19.59
C GLU A 113 -9.05 5.67 -18.34
N VAL A 114 -9.89 6.69 -18.18
CA VAL A 114 -9.89 7.55 -16.98
C VAL A 114 -10.24 6.75 -15.74
N THR A 115 -11.28 5.90 -15.82
CA THR A 115 -11.66 5.01 -14.71
C THR A 115 -10.52 4.08 -14.31
N TYR A 116 -9.87 3.43 -15.29
CA TYR A 116 -8.72 2.57 -15.03
C TYR A 116 -7.56 3.33 -14.40
N ALA A 117 -7.25 4.53 -14.92
CA ALA A 117 -6.18 5.38 -14.40
C ALA A 117 -6.43 5.81 -12.95
N LEU A 118 -7.64 6.25 -12.61
CA LEU A 118 -8.00 6.61 -11.24
C LEU A 118 -7.87 5.42 -10.27
N ARG A 119 -8.36 4.23 -10.68
CA ARG A 119 -8.19 2.99 -9.91
C ARG A 119 -6.73 2.63 -9.73
N THR A 120 -5.91 2.81 -10.75
CA THR A 120 -4.46 2.60 -10.69
C THR A 120 -3.81 3.52 -9.67
N ILE A 121 -4.11 4.82 -9.71
CA ILE A 121 -3.58 5.80 -8.73
C ILE A 121 -3.98 5.42 -7.31
N ILE A 122 -5.24 5.09 -7.07
CA ILE A 122 -5.75 4.69 -5.74
C ILE A 122 -4.98 3.49 -5.20
N ASN A 123 -4.89 2.42 -5.99
CA ASN A 123 -4.24 1.18 -5.54
C ASN A 123 -2.74 1.41 -5.29
N LEU A 124 -2.04 2.03 -6.25
CA LEU A 124 -0.59 2.17 -6.17
C LEU A 124 -0.13 3.26 -5.18
N MET A 125 -0.97 4.23 -4.84
CA MET A 125 -0.67 5.15 -3.73
C MET A 125 -0.68 4.43 -2.38
N CYS A 126 -1.58 3.48 -2.15
CA CYS A 126 -1.55 2.62 -0.97
C CYS A 126 -0.31 1.72 -0.98
N ASP A 127 -0.01 1.08 -2.11
CA ASP A 127 1.16 0.22 -2.27
C ASP A 127 2.48 0.94 -2.01
N MET A 128 2.64 2.14 -2.56
CA MET A 128 3.87 2.94 -2.44
C MET A 128 4.14 3.37 -0.98
N HIS A 129 3.10 3.54 -0.16
CA HIS A 129 3.24 3.88 1.26
C HIS A 129 3.38 2.65 2.16
N THR A 130 3.33 1.46 1.60
CA THR A 130 3.50 0.20 2.33
C THR A 130 4.94 -0.28 2.22
N MET A 131 5.64 -0.37 3.35
CA MET A 131 7.05 -0.78 3.38
C MET A 131 7.30 -2.13 2.71
N ALA A 132 6.37 -3.07 2.82
CA ALA A 132 6.49 -4.39 2.22
C ALA A 132 6.58 -4.35 0.68
N ASN A 133 6.07 -3.28 0.07
CA ASN A 133 6.07 -3.11 -1.39
C ASN A 133 7.27 -2.32 -1.90
N VAL A 134 8.22 -1.95 -1.04
CA VAL A 134 9.45 -1.25 -1.45
C VAL A 134 10.56 -2.25 -1.79
N ARG A 135 11.22 -2.03 -2.91
CA ARG A 135 12.36 -2.80 -3.41
C ARG A 135 13.55 -1.87 -3.61
N ILE A 136 14.62 -2.10 -2.85
CA ILE A 136 15.83 -1.27 -2.92
C ILE A 136 16.91 -2.04 -3.68
N ALA A 137 17.53 -1.41 -4.67
CA ALA A 137 18.58 -2.03 -5.48
C ALA A 137 19.77 -2.49 -4.62
N ASN A 138 20.18 -3.74 -4.80
CA ASN A 138 21.24 -4.45 -4.07
C ASN A 138 20.92 -4.75 -2.58
N VAL A 139 19.70 -4.55 -2.14
CA VAL A 139 19.21 -5.17 -0.91
C VAL A 139 18.57 -6.49 -1.33
N PRO A 140 19.17 -7.64 -0.98
CA PRO A 140 18.77 -8.94 -1.51
C PRO A 140 17.42 -9.42 -0.97
N LEU A 141 16.85 -8.71 0.00
CA LEU A 141 15.70 -9.15 0.75
C LEU A 141 14.54 -8.17 0.55
N SER A 142 13.39 -8.71 0.24
CA SER A 142 12.11 -8.04 0.43
C SER A 142 11.58 -8.37 1.83
N PHE A 143 10.68 -7.56 2.37
CA PHE A 143 10.00 -7.89 3.63
C PHE A 143 9.29 -9.25 3.60
N ASP A 144 8.91 -9.72 2.41
CA ASP A 144 8.28 -11.03 2.25
C ASP A 144 9.24 -12.21 2.48
N ASP A 145 10.55 -11.98 2.32
CA ASP A 145 11.57 -13.02 2.47
C ASP A 145 12.06 -13.15 3.92
N PHE A 146 11.73 -12.18 4.79
CA PHE A 146 12.19 -12.20 6.16
C PHE A 146 11.46 -13.20 7.03
N THR A 147 12.25 -13.99 7.73
CA THR A 147 11.82 -14.71 8.94
C THR A 147 12.46 -14.00 10.12
N PHE A 148 11.66 -13.42 11.01
CA PHE A 148 12.16 -12.78 12.21
C PHE A 148 11.84 -13.59 13.46
N GLN A 149 12.60 -13.35 14.52
CA GLN A 149 12.39 -13.95 15.81
C GLN A 149 11.51 -13.03 16.66
N THR A 150 10.49 -13.59 17.31
CA THR A 150 9.67 -12.86 18.27
C THR A 150 9.70 -13.55 19.62
N CYS A 151 9.71 -12.79 20.70
CA CYS A 151 9.51 -13.34 22.02
C CYS A 151 8.04 -13.74 22.21
N ALA A 152 7.77 -14.99 22.55
CA ALA A 152 6.41 -15.51 22.67
C ALA A 152 5.69 -15.04 23.94
N SER A 153 6.41 -14.58 24.97
CA SER A 153 5.83 -14.00 26.18
C SER A 153 4.98 -12.76 25.88
N GLU A 154 5.32 -12.04 24.81
CA GLU A 154 4.63 -10.83 24.35
C GLU A 154 3.33 -11.11 23.59
N ILE A 155 3.09 -12.36 23.22
CA ILE A 155 1.87 -12.81 22.52
C ILE A 155 0.89 -13.51 23.48
N GLY A 156 1.07 -13.35 24.81
CA GLY A 156 0.20 -13.94 25.83
C GLY A 156 0.45 -15.42 26.10
N LYS A 157 1.59 -15.99 25.71
CA LYS A 157 2.00 -17.37 26.02
C LYS A 157 2.99 -17.38 27.18
N LYS A 158 2.74 -18.26 28.16
CA LYS A 158 3.45 -18.36 29.46
C LYS A 158 4.92 -18.79 29.43
N LYS A 159 5.60 -18.84 28.29
CA LYS A 159 7.02 -19.23 28.19
C LYS A 159 7.73 -18.38 27.14
N ASP A 160 8.94 -17.96 27.45
CA ASP A 160 9.90 -17.30 26.56
C ASP A 160 10.31 -18.21 25.39
N THR A 161 9.40 -18.43 24.49
CA THR A 161 9.66 -19.23 23.29
C THR A 161 9.93 -18.25 22.14
N ILE A 162 11.14 -18.27 21.64
CA ILE A 162 11.47 -17.54 20.42
C ILE A 162 10.81 -18.27 19.24
N ALA A 163 9.88 -17.61 18.58
CA ALA A 163 9.19 -18.15 17.41
C ALA A 163 9.66 -17.46 16.14
N LYS A 164 9.97 -18.24 15.12
CA LYS A 164 10.21 -17.71 13.77
C LYS A 164 8.88 -17.51 13.06
N ALA A 165 8.69 -16.33 12.50
CA ALA A 165 7.49 -16.02 11.74
C ALA A 165 7.85 -15.25 10.47
N LYS A 166 7.15 -15.53 9.38
CA LYS A 166 7.27 -14.71 8.17
C LYS A 166 6.67 -13.33 8.43
N TRP A 167 7.43 -12.30 8.10
CA TRP A 167 7.07 -10.89 8.27
C TRP A 167 5.70 -10.57 7.65
N SER A 168 5.54 -10.85 6.38
CA SER A 168 4.31 -10.55 5.64
C SER A 168 3.04 -11.11 6.29
N LYS A 169 3.11 -12.32 6.89
CA LYS A 169 1.97 -12.94 7.56
C LYS A 169 1.63 -12.25 8.87
N LYS A 170 2.64 -11.88 9.68
CA LYS A 170 2.39 -11.20 10.96
C LYS A 170 2.01 -9.75 10.77
N TRP A 171 2.64 -9.06 9.83
CA TRP A 171 2.30 -7.70 9.48
C TRP A 171 0.84 -7.54 9.06
N ARG A 172 0.38 -8.40 8.15
CA ARG A 172 -1.03 -8.42 7.75
C ARG A 172 -1.97 -8.73 8.92
N ASN A 173 -1.60 -9.64 9.81
CA ASN A 173 -2.40 -9.95 10.98
C ASN A 173 -2.41 -8.79 12.00
N TYR A 174 -1.33 -8.04 12.08
CA TYR A 174 -1.21 -6.90 12.99
C TYR A 174 -2.01 -5.70 12.49
N CYS A 175 -1.92 -5.39 11.19
CA CYS A 175 -2.75 -4.38 10.55
C CYS A 175 -4.26 -4.74 10.53
N ASN A 176 -4.60 -5.99 10.81
CA ASN A 176 -5.98 -6.46 10.96
C ASN A 176 -6.59 -6.14 12.33
N TYR A 177 -5.83 -5.60 13.27
CA TYR A 177 -6.36 -5.27 14.58
C TYR A 177 -6.92 -3.83 14.60
N PRO A 178 -8.14 -3.64 15.11
CA PRO A 178 -9.07 -4.68 15.50
C PRO A 178 -9.94 -5.14 14.31
N ALA A 179 -9.95 -6.45 14.09
CA ALA A 179 -10.91 -7.06 13.18
C ALA A 179 -12.33 -6.71 13.68
N GLY A 180 -13.10 -5.98 12.87
CA GLY A 180 -14.47 -5.58 13.21
C GLY A 180 -14.79 -4.11 13.00
N PHE A 181 -13.81 -3.24 12.83
CA PHE A 181 -14.10 -1.85 12.46
C PHE A 181 -14.35 -1.71 10.95
N SER A 182 -15.42 -0.98 10.61
CA SER A 182 -15.70 -0.65 9.22
C SER A 182 -14.65 0.35 8.68
N ALA A 183 -14.48 0.38 7.36
CA ALA A 183 -13.62 1.37 6.71
C ALA A 183 -14.00 2.82 7.08
N LYS A 184 -15.31 3.10 7.25
CA LYS A 184 -15.78 4.42 7.68
C LYS A 184 -15.31 4.77 9.08
N TYR A 185 -15.34 3.81 10.02
CA TYR A 185 -14.84 4.04 11.37
C TYR A 185 -13.32 4.30 11.35
N ARG A 186 -12.58 3.53 10.57
CA ARG A 186 -11.15 3.73 10.39
C ARG A 186 -10.81 5.08 9.75
N ALA A 187 -11.58 5.51 8.76
CA ALA A 187 -11.42 6.83 8.16
C ALA A 187 -11.72 7.96 9.16
N TYR A 188 -12.67 7.76 10.06
CA TYR A 188 -12.93 8.70 11.15
C TYR A 188 -11.76 8.78 12.14
N ASP A 189 -11.17 7.64 12.51
CA ASP A 189 -9.95 7.62 13.33
C ASP A 189 -8.79 8.34 12.63
N PHE A 190 -8.60 8.10 11.34
CA PHE A 190 -7.57 8.79 10.53
C PHE A 190 -7.80 10.29 10.53
N LYS A 191 -9.04 10.74 10.43
CA LYS A 191 -9.40 12.15 10.50
C LYS A 191 -9.06 12.79 11.84
N ILE A 192 -9.34 12.09 12.95
CA ILE A 192 -8.96 12.55 14.29
C ILE A 192 -7.44 12.65 14.41
N TYR A 193 -6.73 11.62 13.95
CA TYR A 193 -5.27 11.61 13.96
C TYR A 193 -4.66 12.71 13.09
N LEU A 194 -5.26 12.96 11.92
CA LEU A 194 -4.82 13.99 11.00
C LEU A 194 -4.91 15.40 11.63
N GLY A 195 -6.03 15.71 12.32
CA GLY A 195 -6.25 17.05 12.85
C GLY A 195 -5.99 18.13 11.81
N ASP A 196 -5.09 19.06 12.11
CA ASP A 196 -4.71 20.18 11.23
C ASP A 196 -3.45 19.88 10.37
N LEU A 197 -2.95 18.62 10.38
CA LEU A 197 -1.68 18.25 9.74
C LEU A 197 -1.77 17.99 8.23
N PHE A 198 -2.91 18.24 7.58
CA PHE A 198 -3.08 17.96 6.14
C PHE A 198 -1.98 18.61 5.28
N ALA A 199 -1.67 19.88 5.53
CA ALA A 199 -0.65 20.61 4.76
C ALA A 199 0.75 20.02 4.96
N GLU A 200 1.06 19.55 6.16
CA GLU A 200 2.33 18.90 6.49
C GLU A 200 2.42 17.53 5.82
N TYR A 201 1.42 16.68 6.00
CA TYR A 201 1.41 15.31 5.50
C TYR A 201 1.30 15.21 3.98
N SER A 202 0.72 16.21 3.33
CA SER A 202 0.68 16.33 1.86
C SER A 202 1.89 17.04 1.27
N LYS A 203 2.86 17.51 2.09
CA LYS A 203 4.04 18.23 1.61
C LYS A 203 4.88 17.39 0.64
N GLY A 204 5.49 18.03 -0.35
CA GLY A 204 6.32 17.39 -1.36
C GLY A 204 5.53 16.93 -2.58
N ASN A 205 6.11 16.03 -3.33
CA ASN A 205 5.59 15.46 -4.56
C ASN A 205 5.80 13.94 -4.59
N LEU A 206 5.34 13.29 -5.65
CA LEU A 206 5.43 11.83 -5.79
C LEU A 206 6.85 11.28 -5.60
N THR A 207 7.88 12.00 -6.08
CA THR A 207 9.29 11.61 -5.91
C THR A 207 9.72 11.69 -4.45
N ASP A 208 9.36 12.79 -3.76
CA ASP A 208 9.70 12.98 -2.35
C ASP A 208 9.07 11.89 -1.48
N TRP A 209 7.83 11.52 -1.77
CA TRP A 209 7.10 10.47 -1.06
C TRP A 209 7.69 9.08 -1.31
N ALA A 210 8.12 8.80 -2.56
CA ALA A 210 8.81 7.56 -2.89
C ALA A 210 10.14 7.45 -2.12
N VAL A 211 10.89 8.54 -2.01
CA VAL A 211 12.14 8.60 -1.22
C VAL A 211 11.87 8.40 0.26
N GLU A 212 10.82 9.00 0.80
CA GLU A 212 10.39 8.80 2.19
C GLU A 212 10.09 7.32 2.44
N SER A 213 9.25 6.68 1.62
CA SER A 213 8.95 5.25 1.72
C SER A 213 10.21 4.39 1.65
N GLY A 214 11.18 4.77 0.82
CA GLY A 214 12.47 4.10 0.72
C GLY A 214 13.32 4.20 1.99
N LYS A 215 13.39 5.39 2.60
CA LYS A 215 14.13 5.60 3.86
C LYS A 215 13.55 4.76 4.98
N LEU A 216 12.24 4.69 5.03
CA LEU A 216 11.53 3.90 6.01
C LEU A 216 11.75 2.41 5.82
N ALA A 217 11.59 1.91 4.60
CA ALA A 217 11.87 0.53 4.28
C ALA A 217 13.32 0.16 4.62
N ALA A 218 14.29 1.01 4.29
CA ALA A 218 15.70 0.80 4.62
C ALA A 218 15.94 0.71 6.13
N HIS A 219 15.33 1.60 6.92
CA HIS A 219 15.42 1.58 8.38
C HIS A 219 14.88 0.27 8.95
N TYR A 220 13.70 -0.17 8.53
CA TYR A 220 13.11 -1.41 9.03
C TYR A 220 13.80 -2.67 8.51
N LEU A 221 14.34 -2.64 7.30
CA LEU A 221 15.17 -3.73 6.80
C LEU A 221 16.45 -3.91 7.65
N ASP A 222 17.03 -2.83 8.13
CA ASP A 222 18.18 -2.88 9.04
C ASP A 222 17.81 -3.46 10.41
N MET A 223 16.63 -3.14 10.93
CA MET A 223 16.09 -3.73 12.17
C MET A 223 15.76 -5.22 12.02
N CYS A 224 15.37 -5.68 10.82
CA CYS A 224 14.95 -7.06 10.54
C CYS A 224 16.11 -8.03 10.30
N LYS A 225 17.34 -7.72 10.72
CA LYS A 225 18.46 -8.65 10.61
C LYS A 225 18.17 -9.96 11.35
N PRO A 226 18.61 -11.11 10.82
CA PRO A 226 18.32 -12.43 11.41
C PRO A 226 18.72 -12.58 12.88
N GLU A 227 19.71 -11.83 13.32
CA GLU A 227 20.20 -11.78 14.69
C GLU A 227 19.34 -10.98 15.64
N ASN A 228 18.45 -10.12 15.14
CA ASN A 228 17.60 -9.27 15.95
C ASN A 228 16.34 -10.01 16.39
N ILE A 229 15.96 -9.81 17.65
CA ILE A 229 14.70 -10.29 18.21
C ILE A 229 13.75 -9.11 18.32
N PHE A 230 12.64 -9.18 17.60
CA PHE A 230 11.61 -8.15 17.67
C PHE A 230 10.85 -8.23 18.99
N SER A 231 10.86 -7.14 19.73
CA SER A 231 10.06 -6.97 20.93
C SER A 231 8.62 -6.51 20.59
N PHE A 232 7.75 -6.54 21.58
CA PHE A 232 6.40 -5.98 21.44
C PHE A 232 6.45 -4.46 21.20
N SER A 233 7.39 -3.75 21.82
CA SER A 233 7.57 -2.32 21.57
C SER A 233 8.00 -2.02 20.15
N ASP A 234 8.83 -2.86 19.54
CA ASP A 234 9.21 -2.71 18.13
C ASP A 234 7.99 -2.84 17.23
N PHE A 235 7.11 -3.81 17.51
CA PHE A 235 5.85 -3.95 16.77
C PHE A 235 4.93 -2.77 16.95
N ARG A 236 4.82 -2.22 18.15
CA ARG A 236 3.98 -1.03 18.38
C ARG A 236 4.51 0.19 17.64
N ASN A 237 5.81 0.43 17.71
CA ASN A 237 6.43 1.52 16.96
C ASN A 237 6.19 1.40 15.45
N MET A 238 6.21 0.18 14.93
CA MET A 238 5.92 -0.07 13.53
C MET A 238 4.43 0.13 13.18
N ASP A 239 3.53 -0.13 14.13
CA ASP A 239 2.10 0.07 13.95
C ASP A 239 1.74 1.57 13.91
N ASP A 240 2.23 2.33 14.89
CA ASP A 240 2.06 3.78 14.95
C ASP A 240 2.57 4.42 13.65
N PHE A 241 3.71 3.93 13.18
CA PHE A 241 4.32 4.37 11.96
C PHE A 241 3.48 4.01 10.70
N ASN A 242 2.96 2.80 10.64
CA ASN A 242 2.09 2.35 9.58
C ASN A 242 0.80 3.15 9.52
N TYR A 243 0.26 3.47 10.68
CA TYR A 243 -0.91 4.33 10.81
C TYR A 243 -0.66 5.71 10.22
N GLU A 244 0.47 6.32 10.55
CA GLU A 244 0.90 7.60 9.97
C GLU A 244 1.03 7.51 8.43
N GLN A 245 1.59 6.42 7.90
CA GLN A 245 1.70 6.23 6.45
C GLN A 245 0.34 6.09 5.76
N MET A 246 -0.65 5.47 6.37
CA MET A 246 -2.02 5.41 5.85
C MET A 246 -2.64 6.82 5.79
N VAL A 247 -2.47 7.62 6.83
CA VAL A 247 -2.98 9.01 6.86
C VAL A 247 -2.25 9.87 5.83
N LYS A 248 -0.92 9.74 5.72
CA LYS A 248 -0.12 10.42 4.68
C LYS A 248 -0.55 10.02 3.27
N ALA A 249 -0.79 8.73 3.04
CA ALA A 249 -1.30 8.24 1.75
C ALA A 249 -2.62 8.93 1.37
N SER A 250 -3.53 9.12 2.34
CA SER A 250 -4.80 9.83 2.13
C SER A 250 -4.58 11.29 1.71
N CYS A 251 -3.74 12.01 2.45
CA CYS A 251 -3.45 13.43 2.17
C CYS A 251 -2.76 13.62 0.82
N ARG A 252 -1.82 12.74 0.49
CA ARG A 252 -1.03 12.75 -0.73
C ARG A 252 -1.85 12.35 -1.95
N LEU A 253 -2.75 11.37 -1.80
CA LEU A 253 -3.72 11.00 -2.85
C LEU A 253 -4.63 12.18 -3.19
N ALA A 254 -5.21 12.84 -2.18
CA ALA A 254 -6.06 14.01 -2.39
C ALA A 254 -5.31 15.15 -3.09
N LYS A 255 -4.10 15.49 -2.62
CA LYS A 255 -3.26 16.50 -3.25
C LYS A 255 -2.95 16.16 -4.70
N LEU A 256 -2.53 14.93 -4.96
CA LEU A 256 -2.13 14.48 -6.29
C LEU A 256 -3.27 14.62 -7.30
N ILE A 257 -4.49 14.22 -6.93
CA ILE A 257 -5.67 14.37 -7.78
C ILE A 257 -6.06 15.84 -7.94
N ASN A 258 -6.04 16.63 -6.86
CA ASN A 258 -6.33 18.07 -6.92
C ASN A 258 -5.40 18.83 -7.87
N GLU A 259 -4.10 18.48 -7.88
CA GLU A 259 -3.11 19.10 -8.75
C GLU A 259 -3.21 18.63 -10.20
N THR A 260 -3.71 17.42 -10.44
CA THR A 260 -3.85 16.83 -11.77
C THR A 260 -5.11 17.32 -12.49
N VAL A 261 -6.20 17.51 -11.75
CA VAL A 261 -7.51 17.96 -12.25
C VAL A 261 -7.61 19.50 -12.06
N LYS A 262 -6.87 20.27 -12.84
CA LYS A 262 -6.89 21.75 -12.80
C LYS A 262 -7.88 22.36 -13.76
#